data_26afdcf3e580cb8b9b70c3dd120d0085
#
_entry.id   26afdcf3e580cb8b9b70c3dd120d0085
#
_cell.length_a   1.000
_cell.length_b   1.000
_cell.length_c   1.000
_cell.angle_alpha   90.00
_cell.angle_beta   90.00
_cell.angle_gamma   90.00
#
_symmetry.space_group_name_H-M   'P 1'
#
loop_
_entity.id
_entity.type
_entity.pdbx_description
1 polymer ?
#
loop_
_entity_poly.entity_id
_entity_poly.type
_entity_poly.pdbx_seq_one_letter_code
_entity_poly.pdbx_strand_id
1 'polypeptide(L)'
;MIGLDRADDAAVLLPPQGKLLVQTVDHLRAFITDPFAFGEIAANHALNDVFAMGAEPRHALATAVVPADASHVVEETLFQLLSGVRACLDRESVALVGGHSAEGADTALGLTVTGEVAPDGILRKSGLRSGDALILTRPLGTGILFAAAMRARADAHWIKAALAHMRCSNRSAAAILIAHGASAMTDVSGFGLVGHLCEMLTASAAEAELNLGALPLYAGTRALAEQGIASTLLPENVASARFLRATIDAATRAIVFDPQTSGGLLAGVPIERMAACLSALRAARHDGAACIGRVGGNGLASREVGVTLVEA
;
A
#
# COMPACT_ATOMS: atom_id res chain seq x y z
N MET A 1 15.41 -21.16 17.89
CA MET A 1 15.03 -20.60 16.56
C MET A 1 16.19 -20.82 15.61
N ILE A 2 15.91 -21.11 14.35
CA ILE A 2 16.88 -21.29 13.27
C ILE A 2 16.49 -20.32 12.16
N GLY A 3 17.44 -19.56 11.67
CA GLY A 3 17.27 -18.61 10.56
C GLY A 3 18.46 -18.70 9.61
N LEU A 4 18.73 -17.62 8.87
CA LEU A 4 19.79 -17.57 7.86
C LEU A 4 21.21 -17.84 8.41
N ASP A 5 21.44 -17.60 9.71
CA ASP A 5 22.73 -17.80 10.37
C ASP A 5 23.20 -19.26 10.45
N ARG A 6 22.30 -20.23 10.25
CA ARG A 6 22.60 -21.66 10.37
C ARG A 6 22.47 -22.45 9.07
N ALA A 7 22.05 -21.81 7.98
CA ALA A 7 21.93 -22.42 6.66
C ALA A 7 21.26 -23.82 6.66
N ASP A 8 20.21 -23.97 7.49
CA ASP A 8 19.42 -25.20 7.55
C ASP A 8 18.34 -25.21 6.46
N ASP A 9 17.69 -26.36 6.22
CA ASP A 9 16.69 -26.52 5.15
C ASP A 9 15.46 -25.61 5.31
N ALA A 10 15.14 -25.20 6.53
CA ALA A 10 14.03 -24.31 6.82
C ALA A 10 14.26 -23.43 8.07
N ALA A 11 13.62 -22.28 8.11
CA ALA A 11 13.56 -21.47 9.32
C ALA A 11 12.69 -22.17 10.39
N VAL A 12 13.15 -22.17 11.64
CA VAL A 12 12.40 -22.68 12.78
C VAL A 12 12.00 -21.53 13.69
N LEU A 13 10.71 -21.27 13.78
CA LEU A 13 10.12 -20.15 14.49
C LEU A 13 9.27 -20.64 15.67
N LEU A 14 9.26 -19.87 16.76
CA LEU A 14 8.35 -20.12 17.87
C LEU A 14 6.97 -19.51 17.53
N PRO A 15 5.87 -20.27 17.66
CA PRO A 15 4.53 -19.72 17.46
C PRO A 15 4.23 -18.70 18.56
N PRO A 16 3.53 -17.59 18.26
CA PRO A 16 3.15 -16.60 19.25
C PRO A 16 2.10 -17.20 20.20
N GLN A 17 2.34 -17.10 21.52
CA GLN A 17 1.36 -17.54 22.51
C GLN A 17 0.29 -16.47 22.73
N GLY A 18 -0.99 -16.86 22.65
CA GLY A 18 -2.12 -15.97 22.90
C GLY A 18 -2.35 -14.90 21.83
N LYS A 19 -1.69 -15.00 20.67
CA LYS A 19 -1.82 -14.08 19.55
C LYS A 19 -2.26 -14.80 18.28
N LEU A 20 -2.78 -14.04 17.33
CA LEU A 20 -3.05 -14.50 15.96
C LEU A 20 -1.79 -14.29 15.10
N LEU A 21 -1.55 -15.21 14.17
CA LEU A 21 -0.62 -15.02 13.08
C LEU A 21 -1.33 -14.30 11.92
N VAL A 22 -0.67 -13.27 11.39
CA VAL A 22 -1.04 -12.60 10.15
C VAL A 22 0.03 -12.89 9.13
N GLN A 23 -0.35 -13.37 7.96
CA GLN A 23 0.60 -13.73 6.92
C GLN A 23 0.13 -13.22 5.56
N THR A 24 1.04 -12.65 4.80
CA THR A 24 0.80 -12.14 3.44
C THR A 24 1.96 -12.50 2.53
N VAL A 25 1.74 -12.37 1.22
CA VAL A 25 2.77 -12.44 0.19
C VAL A 25 2.49 -11.41 -0.90
N ASP A 26 3.50 -10.60 -1.21
CA ASP A 26 3.50 -9.70 -2.35
C ASP A 26 4.66 -10.01 -3.29
N HIS A 27 4.44 -9.77 -4.57
CA HIS A 27 5.46 -9.94 -5.60
C HIS A 27 5.41 -8.78 -6.59
N LEU A 28 6.53 -8.07 -6.73
CA LEU A 28 6.66 -6.92 -7.62
C LEU A 28 7.70 -7.19 -8.70
N ARG A 29 7.43 -6.74 -9.94
CA ARG A 29 8.45 -6.58 -10.98
C ARG A 29 9.13 -5.22 -10.80
N ALA A 30 10.42 -5.16 -11.09
CA ALA A 30 11.16 -3.91 -11.00
C ALA A 30 10.59 -2.86 -11.97
N PHE A 31 10.33 -1.68 -11.42
CA PHE A 31 9.83 -0.50 -12.14
C PHE A 31 10.84 0.66 -12.11
N ILE A 32 11.96 0.46 -11.43
CA ILE A 32 13.13 1.33 -11.37
C ILE A 32 14.39 0.50 -11.58
N THR A 33 15.46 1.16 -11.97
CA THR A 33 16.75 0.52 -12.30
C THR A 33 17.69 0.36 -11.11
N ASP A 34 17.44 1.02 -9.99
CA ASP A 34 18.24 0.90 -8.76
C ASP A 34 17.75 -0.32 -7.95
N PRO A 35 18.54 -1.42 -7.89
CA PRO A 35 18.10 -2.63 -7.21
C PRO A 35 17.96 -2.44 -5.69
N PHE A 36 18.81 -1.62 -5.07
CA PHE A 36 18.74 -1.34 -3.64
C PHE A 36 17.43 -0.61 -3.28
N ALA A 37 17.15 0.49 -3.99
CA ALA A 37 15.90 1.24 -3.76
C ALA A 37 14.66 0.39 -4.06
N PHE A 38 14.70 -0.45 -5.11
CA PHE A 38 13.62 -1.39 -5.42
C PHE A 38 13.43 -2.41 -4.29
N GLY A 39 14.51 -2.96 -3.73
CA GLY A 39 14.48 -3.87 -2.59
C GLY A 39 13.82 -3.25 -1.35
N GLU A 40 14.19 -2.01 -1.00
CA GLU A 40 13.54 -1.29 0.11
C GLU A 40 12.04 -1.08 -0.12
N ILE A 41 11.66 -0.68 -1.34
CA ILE A 41 10.25 -0.39 -1.68
C ILE A 41 9.42 -1.67 -1.68
N ALA A 42 9.93 -2.76 -2.25
CA ALA A 42 9.21 -4.03 -2.28
C ALA A 42 9.02 -4.61 -0.87
N ALA A 43 10.02 -4.51 0.00
CA ALA A 43 9.90 -4.90 1.39
C ALA A 43 8.87 -4.05 2.13
N ASN A 44 8.92 -2.72 1.96
CA ASN A 44 7.96 -1.82 2.59
C ASN A 44 6.53 -2.04 2.09
N HIS A 45 6.37 -2.36 0.79
CA HIS A 45 5.08 -2.71 0.20
C HIS A 45 4.47 -3.94 0.87
N ALA A 46 5.21 -5.03 0.99
CA ALA A 46 4.73 -6.26 1.62
C ALA A 46 4.45 -6.11 3.12
N LEU A 47 5.15 -5.22 3.82
CA LEU A 47 4.88 -4.91 5.22
C LEU A 47 3.55 -4.16 5.43
N ASN A 48 3.06 -3.44 4.42
CA ASN A 48 1.85 -2.63 4.52
C ASN A 48 0.61 -3.45 4.85
N ASP A 49 0.46 -4.65 4.27
CA ASP A 49 -0.64 -5.56 4.59
C ASP A 49 -0.69 -5.91 6.09
N VAL A 50 0.49 -6.17 6.66
CA VAL A 50 0.59 -6.52 8.09
C VAL A 50 0.22 -5.30 8.94
N PHE A 51 0.70 -4.11 8.59
CA PHE A 51 0.33 -2.88 9.28
C PHE A 51 -1.16 -2.56 9.12
N ALA A 52 -1.75 -2.78 7.94
CA ALA A 52 -3.17 -2.58 7.68
C ALA A 52 -4.07 -3.49 8.55
N MET A 53 -3.57 -4.67 8.91
CA MET A 53 -4.25 -5.59 9.82
C MET A 53 -4.06 -5.25 11.31
N GLY A 54 -3.37 -4.14 11.64
CA GLY A 54 -3.02 -3.79 13.01
C GLY A 54 -1.98 -4.72 13.64
N ALA A 55 -1.31 -5.53 12.81
CA ALA A 55 -0.35 -6.53 13.24
C ALA A 55 1.08 -5.99 13.24
N GLU A 56 1.92 -6.62 14.02
CA GLU A 56 3.34 -6.32 14.09
C GLU A 56 4.13 -7.38 13.27
N PRO A 57 4.81 -7.00 12.19
CA PRO A 57 5.59 -7.93 11.38
C PRO A 57 6.79 -8.45 12.19
N ARG A 58 7.11 -9.73 12.03
CA ARG A 58 8.19 -10.43 12.78
C ARG A 58 9.22 -11.06 11.88
N HIS A 59 8.78 -11.74 10.82
CA HIS A 59 9.64 -12.50 9.96
C HIS A 59 9.27 -12.31 8.50
N ALA A 60 10.27 -12.38 7.62
CA ALA A 60 10.06 -12.37 6.18
C ALA A 60 10.88 -13.47 5.49
N LEU A 61 10.34 -13.99 4.39
CA LEU A 61 11.03 -14.78 3.38
C LEU A 61 11.07 -13.95 2.08
N ALA A 62 12.21 -13.96 1.38
CA ALA A 62 12.36 -13.24 0.12
C ALA A 62 12.55 -14.21 -1.06
N THR A 63 11.82 -13.96 -2.15
CA THR A 63 12.02 -14.64 -3.43
C THR A 63 12.50 -13.62 -4.45
N ALA A 64 13.77 -13.68 -4.83
CA ALA A 64 14.40 -12.76 -5.76
C ALA A 64 14.57 -13.40 -7.14
N VAL A 65 14.19 -12.70 -8.18
CA VAL A 65 14.42 -13.06 -9.57
C VAL A 65 15.30 -12.01 -10.20
N VAL A 66 16.39 -12.43 -10.86
CA VAL A 66 17.30 -11.53 -11.58
C VAL A 66 17.51 -12.07 -13.01
N PRO A 67 17.67 -11.17 -14.02
CA PRO A 67 17.99 -11.61 -15.37
C PRO A 67 19.33 -12.34 -15.43
N ALA A 68 19.44 -13.33 -16.31
CA ALA A 68 20.70 -13.97 -16.61
C ALA A 68 21.68 -12.95 -17.25
N ASP A 69 22.88 -12.86 -16.70
CA ASP A 69 23.95 -12.00 -17.16
C ASP A 69 25.31 -12.61 -16.73
N ALA A 70 26.41 -11.88 -16.93
CA ALA A 70 27.70 -12.28 -16.39
C ALA A 70 27.62 -12.42 -14.86
N SER A 71 28.27 -13.45 -14.30
CA SER A 71 28.11 -13.84 -12.87
C SER A 71 28.29 -12.68 -11.91
N HIS A 72 29.27 -11.79 -12.16
CA HIS A 72 29.50 -10.63 -11.28
C HIS A 72 28.37 -9.58 -11.33
N VAL A 73 27.65 -9.47 -12.46
CA VAL A 73 26.48 -8.58 -12.58
C VAL A 73 25.28 -9.14 -11.83
N VAL A 74 25.05 -10.47 -11.97
CA VAL A 74 24.00 -11.17 -11.25
C VAL A 74 24.23 -11.08 -9.74
N GLU A 75 25.47 -11.36 -9.28
CA GLU A 75 25.88 -11.29 -7.88
C GLU A 75 25.67 -9.88 -7.31
N GLU A 76 26.14 -8.85 -8.01
CA GLU A 76 26.00 -7.45 -7.56
C GLU A 76 24.54 -7.02 -7.52
N THR A 77 23.76 -7.36 -8.56
CA THR A 77 22.32 -7.03 -8.60
C THR A 77 21.56 -7.67 -7.45
N LEU A 78 21.82 -8.97 -7.22
CA LEU A 78 21.19 -9.69 -6.12
C LEU A 78 21.63 -9.16 -4.76
N PHE A 79 22.92 -8.83 -4.60
CA PHE A 79 23.44 -8.24 -3.38
C PHE A 79 22.78 -6.88 -3.07
N GLN A 80 22.68 -5.99 -4.05
CA GLN A 80 22.04 -4.68 -3.89
C GLN A 80 20.55 -4.84 -3.56
N LEU A 81 19.85 -5.72 -4.28
CA LEU A 81 18.44 -5.99 -4.08
C LEU A 81 18.14 -6.47 -2.65
N LEU A 82 18.85 -7.50 -2.20
CA LEU A 82 18.66 -8.07 -0.86
C LEU A 82 19.19 -7.13 0.25
N SER A 83 20.21 -6.32 -0.03
CA SER A 83 20.67 -5.27 0.89
C SER A 83 19.59 -4.22 1.11
N GLY A 84 18.85 -3.83 0.07
CA GLY A 84 17.68 -2.94 0.18
C GLY A 84 16.56 -3.56 1.01
N VAL A 85 16.23 -4.84 0.75
CA VAL A 85 15.27 -5.61 1.56
C VAL A 85 15.69 -5.57 3.03
N ARG A 86 16.93 -5.94 3.31
CA ARG A 86 17.44 -6.00 4.67
C ARG A 86 17.41 -4.64 5.36
N ALA A 87 17.82 -3.57 4.67
CA ALA A 87 17.77 -2.21 5.22
C ALA A 87 16.36 -1.79 5.63
N CYS A 88 15.33 -2.18 4.85
CA CYS A 88 13.93 -1.94 5.22
C CYS A 88 13.51 -2.79 6.43
N LEU A 89 13.76 -4.09 6.39
CA LEU A 89 13.35 -5.03 7.44
C LEU A 89 14.04 -4.74 8.78
N ASP A 90 15.33 -4.37 8.78
CA ASP A 90 16.09 -4.02 9.98
C ASP A 90 15.49 -2.77 10.66
N ARG A 91 15.08 -1.74 9.89
CA ARG A 91 14.39 -0.57 10.43
C ARG A 91 13.07 -0.92 11.14
N GLU A 92 12.41 -1.96 10.64
CA GLU A 92 11.13 -2.44 11.16
C GLU A 92 11.29 -3.56 12.20
N SER A 93 12.52 -3.94 12.57
CA SER A 93 12.81 -5.04 13.49
C SER A 93 12.21 -6.37 13.03
N VAL A 94 12.21 -6.61 11.71
CA VAL A 94 11.72 -7.83 11.05
C VAL A 94 12.90 -8.67 10.64
N ALA A 95 12.92 -9.95 11.03
CA ALA A 95 14.00 -10.87 10.65
C ALA A 95 13.77 -11.43 9.24
N LEU A 96 14.75 -11.28 8.36
CA LEU A 96 14.81 -12.08 7.12
C LEU A 96 15.30 -13.47 7.50
N VAL A 97 14.45 -14.50 7.38
CA VAL A 97 14.71 -15.83 7.90
C VAL A 97 14.99 -16.88 6.82
N GLY A 98 14.89 -16.50 5.57
CA GLY A 98 15.15 -17.38 4.43
C GLY A 98 14.69 -16.76 3.12
N GLY A 99 14.72 -17.57 2.08
CA GLY A 99 14.27 -17.17 0.77
C GLY A 99 14.81 -18.04 -0.34
N HIS A 100 14.63 -17.60 -1.57
CA HIS A 100 15.09 -18.26 -2.78
C HIS A 100 15.49 -17.23 -3.83
N SER A 101 16.49 -17.54 -4.63
CA SER A 101 16.86 -16.75 -5.81
C SER A 101 16.79 -17.60 -7.08
N ALA A 102 16.33 -16.99 -8.17
CA ALA A 102 16.20 -17.65 -9.46
C ALA A 102 16.58 -16.67 -10.59
N GLU A 103 16.91 -17.21 -11.75
CA GLU A 103 17.02 -16.44 -12.97
C GLU A 103 15.66 -16.30 -13.65
N GLY A 104 15.43 -15.15 -14.31
CA GLY A 104 14.21 -14.88 -15.06
C GLY A 104 14.41 -13.79 -16.11
N ALA A 105 13.33 -13.40 -16.77
CA ALA A 105 13.37 -12.40 -17.84
C ALA A 105 13.60 -10.96 -17.31
N ASP A 106 13.04 -10.66 -16.14
CA ASP A 106 13.08 -9.34 -15.51
C ASP A 106 13.44 -9.46 -14.04
N THR A 107 14.04 -8.41 -13.49
CA THR A 107 14.21 -8.34 -12.04
C THR A 107 12.85 -8.28 -11.34
N ALA A 108 12.64 -9.16 -10.38
CA ALA A 108 11.44 -9.20 -9.57
C ALA A 108 11.78 -9.63 -8.14
N LEU A 109 10.91 -9.24 -7.21
CA LEU A 109 11.09 -9.54 -5.80
C LEU A 109 9.74 -9.81 -5.15
N GLY A 110 9.62 -10.97 -4.51
CA GLY A 110 8.51 -11.33 -3.65
C GLY A 110 8.95 -11.40 -2.19
N LEU A 111 8.09 -10.96 -1.29
CA LEU A 111 8.26 -11.19 0.14
C LEU A 111 7.01 -11.85 0.72
N THR A 112 7.23 -12.92 1.47
CA THR A 112 6.23 -13.46 2.39
C THR A 112 6.53 -12.88 3.76
N VAL A 113 5.57 -12.16 4.33
CA VAL A 113 5.72 -11.53 5.65
C VAL A 113 4.79 -12.21 6.65
N THR A 114 5.32 -12.53 7.81
CA THR A 114 4.57 -13.06 8.94
C THR A 114 4.62 -12.06 10.09
N GLY A 115 3.45 -11.68 10.58
CA GLY A 115 3.27 -10.81 11.74
C GLY A 115 2.40 -11.46 12.81
N GLU A 116 2.23 -10.77 13.91
CA GLU A 116 1.41 -11.19 15.03
C GLU A 116 0.56 -10.04 15.56
N VAL A 117 -0.63 -10.36 16.06
CA VAL A 117 -1.56 -9.38 16.64
C VAL A 117 -2.36 -10.03 17.77
N ALA A 118 -2.71 -9.25 18.80
CA ALA A 118 -3.67 -9.69 19.81
C ALA A 118 -5.05 -9.94 19.18
N PRO A 119 -5.83 -10.95 19.61
CA PRO A 119 -7.12 -11.26 19.01
C PRO A 119 -8.10 -10.09 18.96
N ASP A 120 -8.04 -9.20 19.95
CA ASP A 120 -8.85 -7.98 20.07
C ASP A 120 -8.24 -6.75 19.35
N GLY A 121 -6.99 -6.84 18.92
CA GLY A 121 -6.28 -5.78 18.21
C GLY A 121 -6.35 -5.87 16.68
N ILE A 122 -6.89 -6.96 16.13
CA ILE A 122 -6.92 -7.16 14.68
C ILE A 122 -7.87 -6.18 14.00
N LEU A 123 -7.36 -5.42 13.03
CA LEU A 123 -8.17 -4.64 12.10
C LEU A 123 -8.44 -5.42 10.83
N ARG A 124 -9.55 -5.10 10.18
CA ARG A 124 -9.99 -5.74 8.94
C ARG A 124 -10.47 -4.70 7.95
N LYS A 125 -10.68 -5.12 6.72
CA LYS A 125 -11.42 -4.34 5.72
C LYS A 125 -12.88 -4.13 6.14
N SER A 126 -13.49 -5.08 6.85
CA SER A 126 -14.82 -4.95 7.44
C SER A 126 -14.77 -4.16 8.75
N GLY A 127 -15.87 -3.43 9.04
CA GLY A 127 -16.01 -2.70 10.28
C GLY A 127 -16.23 -1.19 10.12
N LEU A 128 -16.27 -0.68 8.89
CA LEU A 128 -16.64 0.71 8.63
C LEU A 128 -18.00 1.04 9.23
N ARG A 129 -18.10 2.19 9.89
CA ARG A 129 -19.32 2.66 10.54
C ARG A 129 -19.86 3.88 9.82
N SER A 130 -21.18 3.98 9.76
CA SER A 130 -21.83 5.20 9.26
C SER A 130 -21.32 6.43 10.00
N GLY A 131 -20.91 7.43 9.24
CA GLY A 131 -20.36 8.67 9.76
C GLY A 131 -18.85 8.69 9.93
N ASP A 132 -18.15 7.57 9.78
CA ASP A 132 -16.69 7.55 9.82
C ASP A 132 -16.10 8.46 8.74
N ALA A 133 -15.08 9.22 9.10
CA ALA A 133 -14.23 9.92 8.15
C ALA A 133 -13.30 8.92 7.46
N LEU A 134 -13.19 8.99 6.14
CA LEU A 134 -12.22 8.23 5.36
C LEU A 134 -10.89 8.98 5.31
N ILE A 135 -9.87 8.46 5.96
CA ILE A 135 -8.52 9.03 6.00
C ILE A 135 -7.60 8.23 5.09
N LEU A 136 -6.95 8.93 4.15
CA LEU A 136 -5.87 8.41 3.33
C LEU A 136 -4.54 9.01 3.81
N THR A 137 -3.53 8.17 4.08
CA THR A 137 -2.28 8.63 4.73
C THR A 137 -1.20 9.11 3.77
N ARG A 138 -1.32 8.83 2.46
CA ARG A 138 -0.33 9.23 1.44
C ARG A 138 -1.01 9.70 0.16
N PRO A 139 -0.32 10.55 -0.63
CA PRO A 139 -0.79 10.93 -1.96
C PRO A 139 -0.93 9.74 -2.91
N LEU A 140 -1.80 9.92 -3.91
CA LEU A 140 -1.99 9.00 -5.03
C LEU A 140 -1.18 9.44 -6.26
N GLY A 141 -0.94 8.51 -7.17
CA GLY A 141 -0.36 8.80 -8.49
C GLY A 141 0.92 8.05 -8.81
N THR A 142 1.36 7.08 -8.01
CA THR A 142 2.62 6.36 -8.28
C THR A 142 2.58 5.62 -9.62
N GLY A 143 1.47 4.97 -9.97
CA GLY A 143 1.33 4.27 -11.24
C GLY A 143 1.42 5.21 -12.44
N ILE A 144 0.75 6.37 -12.39
CA ILE A 144 0.80 7.41 -13.44
C ILE A 144 2.22 7.97 -13.56
N LEU A 145 2.86 8.32 -12.43
CA LEU A 145 4.21 8.89 -12.41
C LEU A 145 5.23 7.93 -13.01
N PHE A 146 5.24 6.66 -12.62
CA PHE A 146 6.19 5.69 -13.17
C PHE A 146 5.86 5.30 -14.60
N ALA A 147 4.59 5.26 -15.01
CA ALA A 147 4.21 5.13 -16.42
C ALA A 147 4.71 6.31 -17.27
N ALA A 148 4.72 7.52 -16.72
CA ALA A 148 5.29 8.71 -17.37
C ALA A 148 6.83 8.65 -17.40
N ALA A 149 7.47 8.20 -16.31
CA ALA A 149 8.93 8.04 -16.23
C ALA A 149 9.45 7.06 -17.28
N MET A 150 8.81 5.91 -17.45
CA MET A 150 9.14 4.91 -18.48
C MET A 150 9.02 5.46 -19.91
N ARG A 151 8.26 6.55 -20.10
CA ARG A 151 8.07 7.26 -21.37
C ARG A 151 8.91 8.54 -21.46
N ALA A 152 9.83 8.76 -20.52
CA ALA A 152 10.65 9.99 -20.39
C ALA A 152 9.80 11.28 -20.34
N ARG A 153 8.64 11.25 -19.69
CA ARG A 153 7.68 12.36 -19.59
C ARG A 153 7.44 12.85 -18.16
N ALA A 154 8.07 12.25 -17.16
CA ALA A 154 7.97 12.68 -15.77
C ALA A 154 9.11 13.60 -15.39
N ASP A 155 8.84 14.63 -14.59
CA ASP A 155 9.86 15.41 -13.93
C ASP A 155 10.59 14.57 -12.87
N ALA A 156 11.92 14.67 -12.84
CA ALA A 156 12.75 13.92 -11.90
C ALA A 156 12.42 14.24 -10.42
N HIS A 157 11.99 15.47 -10.12
CA HIS A 157 11.61 15.86 -8.76
C HIS A 157 10.34 15.14 -8.31
N TRP A 158 9.37 14.92 -9.20
CA TRP A 158 8.15 14.18 -8.89
C TRP A 158 8.47 12.72 -8.56
N ILE A 159 9.33 12.10 -9.39
CA ILE A 159 9.77 10.71 -9.17
C ILE A 159 10.55 10.59 -7.86
N LYS A 160 11.47 11.51 -7.59
CA LYS A 160 12.24 11.52 -6.34
C LYS A 160 11.35 11.64 -5.11
N ALA A 161 10.32 12.50 -5.14
CA ALA A 161 9.36 12.64 -4.05
C ALA A 161 8.53 11.37 -3.85
N ALA A 162 8.04 10.76 -4.94
CA ALA A 162 7.32 9.50 -4.87
C ALA A 162 8.19 8.38 -4.28
N LEU A 163 9.41 8.18 -4.76
CA LEU A 163 10.36 7.19 -4.24
C LEU A 163 10.66 7.41 -2.76
N ALA A 164 10.82 8.66 -2.31
CA ALA A 164 11.04 8.96 -0.90
C ALA A 164 9.86 8.48 -0.03
N HIS A 165 8.62 8.73 -0.44
CA HIS A 165 7.44 8.26 0.26
C HIS A 165 7.28 6.73 0.21
N MET A 166 7.56 6.10 -0.94
CA MET A 166 7.45 4.64 -1.09
C MET A 166 8.42 3.89 -0.17
N ARG A 167 9.53 4.51 0.22
CA ARG A 167 10.53 3.99 1.16
C ARG A 167 10.19 4.27 2.63
N CYS A 168 9.19 5.10 2.92
CA CYS A 168 8.73 5.35 4.28
C CYS A 168 7.84 4.22 4.77
N SER A 169 7.96 3.85 6.04
CA SER A 169 7.08 2.87 6.68
C SER A 169 5.68 3.44 6.96
N ASN A 170 4.68 2.58 6.89
CA ASN A 170 3.33 2.87 7.37
C ASN A 170 3.11 2.49 8.84
N ARG A 171 4.12 1.97 9.56
CA ARG A 171 4.00 1.57 10.98
C ARG A 171 3.42 2.69 11.85
N SER A 172 4.01 3.89 11.78
CA SER A 172 3.55 5.02 12.58
C SER A 172 2.16 5.49 12.19
N ALA A 173 1.84 5.48 10.89
CA ALA A 173 0.49 5.81 10.41
C ALA A 173 -0.55 4.82 10.93
N ALA A 174 -0.28 3.51 10.85
CA ALA A 174 -1.15 2.47 11.39
C ALA A 174 -1.37 2.65 12.91
N ALA A 175 -0.31 2.84 13.67
CA ALA A 175 -0.40 3.06 15.11
C ALA A 175 -1.25 4.30 15.46
N ILE A 176 -1.11 5.39 14.72
CA ILE A 176 -1.90 6.62 14.91
C ILE A 176 -3.37 6.38 14.57
N LEU A 177 -3.67 5.74 13.44
CA LEU A 177 -5.03 5.42 13.05
C LEU A 177 -5.72 4.53 14.10
N ILE A 178 -5.03 3.51 14.58
CA ILE A 178 -5.51 2.62 15.66
C ILE A 178 -5.79 3.41 16.95
N ALA A 179 -4.85 4.24 17.39
CA ALA A 179 -5.00 5.05 18.59
C ALA A 179 -6.18 6.03 18.51
N HIS A 180 -6.56 6.44 17.30
CA HIS A 180 -7.73 7.28 17.05
C HIS A 180 -9.00 6.48 16.74
N GLY A 181 -8.99 5.16 16.96
CA GLY A 181 -10.16 4.31 16.91
C GLY A 181 -10.57 3.93 15.48
N ALA A 182 -9.62 3.70 14.60
CA ALA A 182 -9.91 3.18 13.26
C ALA A 182 -10.85 1.98 13.34
N SER A 183 -11.96 2.04 12.64
CA SER A 183 -13.00 1.00 12.62
C SER A 183 -12.68 -0.10 11.61
N ALA A 184 -12.01 0.26 10.52
CA ALA A 184 -11.54 -0.62 9.45
C ALA A 184 -10.32 0.02 8.80
N MET A 185 -9.44 -0.78 8.21
CA MET A 185 -8.23 -0.31 7.55
C MET A 185 -7.82 -1.26 6.42
N THR A 186 -7.21 -0.70 5.38
CA THR A 186 -6.49 -1.41 4.31
C THR A 186 -5.32 -0.55 3.85
N ASP A 187 -4.32 -1.14 3.21
CA ASP A 187 -3.40 -0.37 2.38
C ASP A 187 -4.01 -0.09 1.01
N VAL A 188 -3.51 0.94 0.32
CA VAL A 188 -3.92 1.27 -1.06
C VAL A 188 -2.79 0.87 -1.98
N SER A 189 -3.01 -0.21 -2.73
CA SER A 189 -2.00 -0.82 -3.60
C SER A 189 -2.52 -1.06 -5.02
N GLY A 190 -2.39 -2.23 -5.57
CA GLY A 190 -2.59 -2.57 -6.97
C GLY A 190 -3.95 -2.23 -7.57
N PHE A 191 -5.03 -2.27 -6.79
CA PHE A 191 -6.40 -1.98 -7.26
C PHE A 191 -6.76 -0.48 -7.28
N GLY A 192 -5.86 0.38 -6.81
CA GLY A 192 -6.11 1.81 -6.67
C GLY A 192 -7.07 2.16 -5.53
N LEU A 193 -7.29 3.45 -5.30
CA LEU A 193 -8.10 3.92 -4.20
C LEU A 193 -9.52 3.33 -4.23
N VAL A 194 -10.22 3.44 -5.36
CA VAL A 194 -11.62 2.99 -5.46
C VAL A 194 -11.72 1.48 -5.34
N GLY A 195 -10.78 0.71 -5.92
CA GLY A 195 -10.78 -0.75 -5.78
C GLY A 195 -10.72 -1.18 -4.32
N HIS A 196 -9.75 -0.67 -3.55
CA HIS A 196 -9.60 -1.00 -2.13
C HIS A 196 -10.73 -0.46 -1.26
N LEU A 197 -11.25 0.75 -1.55
CA LEU A 197 -12.42 1.27 -0.86
C LEU A 197 -13.64 0.37 -1.08
N CYS A 198 -13.87 -0.09 -2.32
CA CYS A 198 -14.98 -1.00 -2.62
C CYS A 198 -14.88 -2.33 -1.88
N GLU A 199 -13.68 -2.86 -1.67
CA GLU A 199 -13.48 -4.04 -0.83
C GLU A 199 -13.92 -3.78 0.62
N MET A 200 -13.49 -2.63 1.20
CA MET A 200 -13.90 -2.24 2.55
C MET A 200 -15.41 -2.04 2.68
N LEU A 201 -16.03 -1.35 1.72
CA LEU A 201 -17.47 -1.09 1.70
C LEU A 201 -18.27 -2.38 1.54
N THR A 202 -17.82 -3.29 0.67
CA THR A 202 -18.45 -4.61 0.48
C THR A 202 -18.40 -5.43 1.77
N ALA A 203 -17.20 -5.47 2.40
CA ALA A 203 -17.01 -6.20 3.65
C ALA A 203 -17.78 -5.61 4.83
N SER A 204 -18.14 -4.32 4.78
CA SER A 204 -18.84 -3.59 5.82
C SER A 204 -20.35 -3.39 5.53
N ALA A 205 -20.84 -3.80 4.36
CA ALA A 205 -22.18 -3.51 3.86
C ALA A 205 -22.51 -1.99 3.96
N ALA A 206 -21.61 -1.15 3.51
CA ALA A 206 -21.65 0.31 3.65
C ALA A 206 -21.53 1.01 2.29
N GLU A 207 -21.81 2.32 2.29
CA GLU A 207 -21.61 3.24 1.17
C GLU A 207 -20.62 4.33 1.59
N ALA A 208 -20.07 5.06 0.62
CA ALA A 208 -19.21 6.19 0.92
C ALA A 208 -19.40 7.34 -0.06
N GLU A 209 -19.13 8.56 0.44
CA GLU A 209 -18.91 9.74 -0.37
C GLU A 209 -17.41 10.05 -0.40
N LEU A 210 -16.84 10.21 -1.61
CA LEU A 210 -15.48 10.66 -1.82
C LEU A 210 -15.48 12.09 -2.35
N ASN A 211 -14.72 12.95 -1.69
CA ASN A 211 -14.45 14.31 -2.14
C ASN A 211 -13.22 14.31 -3.07
N LEU A 212 -13.44 14.48 -4.36
CA LEU A 212 -12.38 14.49 -5.38
C LEU A 212 -11.39 15.64 -5.20
N GLY A 213 -11.87 16.79 -4.72
CA GLY A 213 -11.02 17.95 -4.44
C GLY A 213 -10.09 17.75 -3.23
N ALA A 214 -10.44 16.84 -2.32
CA ALA A 214 -9.65 16.53 -1.13
C ALA A 214 -8.62 15.41 -1.34
N LEU A 215 -8.59 14.78 -2.51
CA LEU A 215 -7.64 13.70 -2.79
C LEU A 215 -6.20 14.24 -2.80
N PRO A 216 -5.32 13.78 -1.93
CA PRO A 216 -3.92 14.15 -1.99
C PRO A 216 -3.26 13.49 -3.20
N LEU A 217 -2.61 14.27 -4.04
CA LEU A 217 -1.94 13.79 -5.24
C LEU A 217 -0.45 14.16 -5.21
N TYR A 218 0.38 13.27 -5.74
CA TYR A 218 1.75 13.65 -6.06
C TYR A 218 1.76 14.76 -7.12
N ALA A 219 2.73 15.65 -7.04
CA ALA A 219 2.94 16.69 -8.04
C ALA A 219 3.05 16.06 -9.45
N GLY A 220 2.41 16.67 -10.42
CA GLY A 220 2.37 16.21 -11.80
C GLY A 220 1.31 15.15 -12.11
N THR A 221 0.78 14.42 -11.12
CA THR A 221 -0.18 13.32 -11.35
C THR A 221 -1.38 13.76 -12.18
N ARG A 222 -2.06 14.84 -11.81
CA ARG A 222 -3.24 15.33 -12.54
C ARG A 222 -2.90 15.76 -13.96
N ALA A 223 -1.85 16.57 -14.13
CA ALA A 223 -1.43 17.04 -15.44
C ALA A 223 -1.02 15.89 -16.39
N LEU A 224 -0.40 14.83 -15.86
CA LEU A 224 -0.05 13.63 -16.64
C LEU A 224 -1.28 12.82 -17.01
N ALA A 225 -2.24 12.66 -16.09
CA ALA A 225 -3.52 11.99 -16.34
C ALA A 225 -4.34 12.72 -17.42
N GLU A 226 -4.40 14.06 -17.38
CA GLU A 226 -5.05 14.90 -18.40
C GLU A 226 -4.39 14.75 -19.80
N GLN A 227 -3.10 14.42 -19.84
CA GLN A 227 -2.39 14.09 -21.07
C GLN A 227 -2.59 12.63 -21.51
N GLY A 228 -3.46 11.87 -20.86
CA GLY A 228 -3.77 10.48 -21.17
C GLY A 228 -2.70 9.49 -20.70
N ILE A 229 -1.80 9.88 -19.77
CA ILE A 229 -0.85 8.94 -19.18
C ILE A 229 -1.52 8.20 -18.04
N ALA A 230 -1.45 6.87 -18.12
CA ALA A 230 -1.99 5.97 -17.12
C ALA A 230 -1.13 4.70 -17.00
N SER A 231 -1.28 3.99 -15.90
CA SER A 231 -0.72 2.65 -15.71
C SER A 231 -1.35 1.64 -16.69
N THR A 232 -0.59 0.62 -17.05
CA THR A 232 -1.09 -0.51 -17.85
C THR A 232 -2.15 -1.34 -17.14
N LEU A 233 -2.24 -1.26 -15.81
CA LEU A 233 -3.28 -1.94 -15.01
C LEU A 233 -4.61 -1.17 -14.96
N LEU A 234 -4.67 0.07 -15.46
CA LEU A 234 -5.90 0.87 -15.42
C LEU A 234 -7.13 0.16 -16.02
N PRO A 235 -7.06 -0.50 -17.20
CA PRO A 235 -8.22 -1.17 -17.79
C PRO A 235 -8.81 -2.25 -16.88
N GLU A 236 -7.97 -3.01 -16.17
CA GLU A 236 -8.40 -4.05 -15.24
C GLU A 236 -9.02 -3.44 -13.99
N ASN A 237 -8.40 -2.39 -13.42
CA ASN A 237 -8.88 -1.72 -12.22
C ASN A 237 -10.23 -1.03 -12.45
N VAL A 238 -10.46 -0.49 -13.65
CA VAL A 238 -11.74 0.16 -14.02
C VAL A 238 -12.92 -0.83 -14.02
N ALA A 239 -12.69 -2.15 -14.04
CA ALA A 239 -13.76 -3.12 -13.84
C ALA A 239 -14.51 -2.92 -12.50
N SER A 240 -13.86 -2.33 -11.50
CA SER A 240 -14.48 -1.93 -10.22
C SER A 240 -15.33 -0.65 -10.32
N ALA A 241 -15.34 0.05 -11.46
CA ALA A 241 -16.13 1.28 -11.66
C ALA A 241 -17.65 1.08 -11.55
N ARG A 242 -18.12 -0.17 -11.63
CA ARG A 242 -19.54 -0.52 -11.40
C ARG A 242 -20.08 -0.06 -10.03
N PHE A 243 -19.20 0.20 -9.08
CA PHE A 243 -19.54 0.72 -7.76
C PHE A 243 -19.63 2.25 -7.70
N LEU A 244 -19.18 2.96 -8.75
CA LEU A 244 -19.29 4.40 -8.82
C LEU A 244 -20.70 4.83 -9.25
N ARG A 245 -21.29 5.73 -8.48
CA ARG A 245 -22.61 6.30 -8.75
C ARG A 245 -22.54 7.63 -9.54
N ALA A 246 -21.41 7.94 -10.14
CA ALA A 246 -21.22 9.16 -10.93
C ALA A 246 -20.39 8.89 -12.18
N THR A 247 -20.65 9.67 -13.23
CA THR A 247 -19.77 9.72 -14.40
C THR A 247 -18.62 10.65 -14.11
N ILE A 248 -17.40 10.20 -14.33
CA ILE A 248 -16.17 10.98 -14.13
C ILE A 248 -15.38 11.08 -15.44
N ASP A 249 -14.63 12.17 -15.60
CA ASP A 249 -13.74 12.36 -16.72
C ASP A 249 -12.59 11.34 -16.74
N ALA A 250 -11.90 11.22 -17.87
CA ALA A 250 -10.86 10.22 -18.07
C ALA A 250 -9.66 10.41 -17.12
N ALA A 251 -9.28 11.66 -16.81
CA ALA A 251 -8.16 11.95 -15.93
C ALA A 251 -8.48 11.58 -14.48
N THR A 252 -9.65 11.95 -13.99
CA THR A 252 -10.13 11.56 -12.66
C THR A 252 -10.22 10.05 -12.53
N ARG A 253 -10.75 9.38 -13.57
CA ARG A 253 -10.79 7.91 -13.63
C ARG A 253 -9.39 7.31 -13.54
N ALA A 254 -8.45 7.82 -14.31
CA ALA A 254 -7.06 7.35 -14.25
C ALA A 254 -6.47 7.50 -12.84
N ILE A 255 -6.78 8.58 -12.13
CA ILE A 255 -6.27 8.86 -10.77
C ILE A 255 -6.86 7.92 -9.72
N VAL A 256 -8.18 7.78 -9.66
CA VAL A 256 -8.84 7.03 -8.58
C VAL A 256 -8.67 5.51 -8.70
N PHE A 257 -8.38 5.03 -9.91
CA PHE A 257 -8.04 3.62 -10.19
C PHE A 257 -6.55 3.40 -10.42
N ASP A 258 -5.69 4.43 -10.21
CA ASP A 258 -4.24 4.30 -10.36
C ASP A 258 -3.67 3.29 -9.36
N PRO A 259 -2.98 2.23 -9.81
CA PRO A 259 -2.32 1.31 -8.89
C PRO A 259 -1.23 2.04 -8.10
N GLN A 260 -1.17 1.80 -6.80
CA GLN A 260 -0.14 2.35 -5.95
C GLN A 260 0.89 1.28 -5.59
N THR A 261 2.16 1.61 -5.66
CA THR A 261 3.24 0.78 -5.11
C THR A 261 3.68 1.38 -3.79
N SER A 262 3.69 0.58 -2.74
CA SER A 262 3.97 1.03 -1.37
C SER A 262 3.15 2.28 -1.00
N GLY A 263 1.85 2.22 -1.27
CA GLY A 263 0.92 3.32 -1.04
C GLY A 263 0.64 3.59 0.43
N GLY A 264 -0.30 4.48 0.69
CA GLY A 264 -0.75 4.82 2.03
C GLY A 264 -1.79 3.84 2.57
N LEU A 265 -2.15 4.02 3.83
CA LEU A 265 -3.28 3.35 4.46
C LEU A 265 -4.56 4.14 4.21
N LEU A 266 -5.67 3.43 3.99
CA LEU A 266 -7.02 3.95 3.97
C LEU A 266 -7.76 3.41 5.18
N ALA A 267 -8.31 4.29 6.00
CA ALA A 267 -9.01 3.89 7.23
C ALA A 267 -10.29 4.70 7.44
N GLY A 268 -11.31 4.04 8.03
CA GLY A 268 -12.46 4.71 8.62
C GLY A 268 -12.15 5.09 10.08
N VAL A 269 -12.29 6.38 10.41
CA VAL A 269 -12.02 6.91 11.75
C VAL A 269 -13.25 7.69 12.24
N PRO A 270 -13.67 7.57 13.51
CA PRO A 270 -14.79 8.35 14.05
C PRO A 270 -14.61 9.84 13.74
N ILE A 271 -15.66 10.48 13.22
CA ILE A 271 -15.58 11.87 12.70
C ILE A 271 -15.09 12.85 13.76
N GLU A 272 -15.47 12.65 15.02
CA GLU A 272 -15.06 13.48 16.15
C GLU A 272 -13.56 13.38 16.47
N ARG A 273 -12.89 12.31 16.02
CA ARG A 273 -11.45 12.08 16.18
C ARG A 273 -10.63 12.45 14.94
N MET A 274 -11.29 12.72 13.82
CA MET A 274 -10.65 12.98 12.52
C MET A 274 -9.59 14.10 12.59
N ALA A 275 -9.94 15.26 13.17
CA ALA A 275 -9.04 16.40 13.21
C ALA A 275 -7.78 16.13 14.06
N ALA A 276 -7.95 15.46 15.22
CA ALA A 276 -6.83 15.06 16.07
C ALA A 276 -5.96 14.01 15.38
N CYS A 277 -6.56 13.04 14.68
CA CYS A 277 -5.86 12.01 13.93
C CYS A 277 -5.00 12.63 12.81
N LEU A 278 -5.56 13.53 11.99
CA LEU A 278 -4.80 14.22 10.94
C LEU A 278 -3.67 15.07 11.51
N SER A 279 -3.88 15.73 12.64
CA SER A 279 -2.82 16.48 13.33
C SER A 279 -1.68 15.57 13.78
N ALA A 280 -2.00 14.42 14.38
CA ALA A 280 -1.01 13.42 14.81
C ALA A 280 -0.25 12.81 13.61
N LEU A 281 -0.93 12.51 12.50
CA LEU A 281 -0.31 12.01 11.27
C LEU A 281 0.70 13.02 10.71
N ARG A 282 0.34 14.30 10.64
CA ARG A 282 1.25 15.36 10.17
C ARG A 282 2.44 15.55 11.11
N ALA A 283 2.21 15.53 12.42
CA ALA A 283 3.29 15.58 13.41
C ALA A 283 4.27 14.39 13.27
N ALA A 284 3.79 13.24 12.83
CA ALA A 284 4.60 12.07 12.52
C ALA A 284 5.14 12.05 11.07
N ARG A 285 5.13 13.18 10.35
CA ARG A 285 5.66 13.37 9.00
C ARG A 285 4.87 12.65 7.90
N HIS A 286 3.60 12.35 8.15
CA HIS A 286 2.64 11.94 7.11
C HIS A 286 1.92 13.19 6.56
N ASP A 287 2.69 14.11 5.99
CA ASP A 287 2.21 15.44 5.55
C ASP A 287 1.14 15.36 4.45
N GLY A 288 1.14 14.26 3.67
CA GLY A 288 0.13 13.99 2.64
C GLY A 288 -1.17 13.37 3.17
N ALA A 289 -1.32 13.20 4.49
CA ALA A 289 -2.54 12.62 5.06
C ALA A 289 -3.74 13.58 4.92
N ALA A 290 -4.87 13.07 4.44
CA ALA A 290 -6.08 13.84 4.22
C ALA A 290 -7.35 13.05 4.56
N CYS A 291 -8.39 13.76 4.98
CA CYS A 291 -9.75 13.23 4.96
C CYS A 291 -10.30 13.37 3.55
N ILE A 292 -10.54 12.24 2.90
CA ILE A 292 -10.94 12.17 1.49
C ILE A 292 -12.42 11.90 1.29
N GLY A 293 -13.18 11.73 2.37
CA GLY A 293 -14.59 11.41 2.27
C GLY A 293 -15.18 10.94 3.59
N ARG A 294 -16.37 10.37 3.49
CA ARG A 294 -17.12 9.88 4.64
C ARG A 294 -17.90 8.61 4.31
N VAL A 295 -18.03 7.74 5.30
CA VAL A 295 -18.89 6.56 5.20
C VAL A 295 -20.34 7.00 5.36
N GLY A 296 -21.19 6.68 4.39
CA GLY A 296 -22.64 6.94 4.39
C GLY A 296 -23.38 6.02 5.34
N GLY A 297 -24.70 6.23 5.43
CA GLY A 297 -25.56 5.39 6.24
C GLY A 297 -25.54 3.94 5.74
N ASN A 298 -25.54 2.99 6.67
CA ASN A 298 -25.76 1.59 6.34
C ASN A 298 -27.18 1.48 5.79
N GLY A 299 -27.32 1.59 4.47
CA GLY A 299 -28.60 1.47 3.79
C GLY A 299 -29.15 0.06 3.93
N LEU A 300 -29.85 -0.20 5.03
CA LEU A 300 -30.67 -1.42 5.19
C LEU A 300 -31.73 -1.56 4.08
N ALA A 301 -31.93 -0.52 3.25
CA ALA A 301 -32.90 -0.48 2.17
C ALA A 301 -32.32 -0.79 0.77
N SER A 302 -31.02 -0.59 0.55
CA SER A 302 -30.38 -0.99 -0.72
C SER A 302 -29.19 -1.92 -0.42
N ARG A 303 -29.23 -3.15 -0.90
CA ARG A 303 -28.11 -4.11 -0.85
C ARG A 303 -26.96 -3.71 -1.80
N GLU A 304 -26.91 -2.49 -2.26
CA GLU A 304 -25.95 -2.02 -3.24
C GLU A 304 -24.85 -1.21 -2.57
N VAL A 305 -23.67 -1.77 -2.58
CA VAL A 305 -22.42 -1.06 -2.26
C VAL A 305 -22.19 0.02 -3.31
N GLY A 306 -21.87 1.22 -2.91
CA GLY A 306 -21.65 2.33 -3.85
C GLY A 306 -20.75 3.43 -3.30
N VAL A 307 -20.03 4.05 -4.23
CA VAL A 307 -19.20 5.23 -3.99
C VAL A 307 -19.82 6.41 -4.73
N THR A 308 -20.25 7.41 -4.00
CA THR A 308 -20.69 8.70 -4.55
C THR A 308 -19.49 9.64 -4.59
N LEU A 309 -19.25 10.26 -5.74
CA LEU A 309 -18.17 11.23 -5.92
C LEU A 309 -18.77 12.63 -5.81
N VAL A 310 -18.17 13.47 -4.99
CA VAL A 310 -18.56 14.87 -4.84
C VAL A 310 -17.40 15.78 -5.22
N GLU A 311 -17.70 16.86 -5.94
CA GLU A 311 -16.78 17.95 -6.19
C GLU A 311 -16.97 18.97 -5.07
N ALA A 312 -15.89 19.45 -4.47
CA ALA A 312 -15.93 20.46 -3.41
C ALA A 312 -16.14 21.86 -3.97
#